data_570097a1e3199e7e0ada06d963159c7a
#
_entry.id   570097a1e3199e7e0ada06d963159c7a
#
_cell.length_a   1.000
_cell.length_b   1.000
_cell.length_c   1.000
_cell.angle_alpha   90.00
_cell.angle_beta   90.00
_cell.angle_gamma   90.00
#
_symmetry.space_group_name_H-M   'P 1'
#
loop_
_entity.id
_entity.type
_entity.pdbx_description
1 polymer ?
#
loop_
_entity_poly.entity_id
_entity_poly.type
_entity_poly.pdbx_seq_one_letter_code
_entity_poly.pdbx_strand_id
1 'polypeptide(L)'
;MATLDDFKVLFCDLEPQIFDQFEAEGLFDDNGDGSYLTFKDLDHGMEWCEEQIIKDKITNTDDRAHEIKLFESQFSDLLSYFDSQTIENNTKIIEQGSDPKGLYFIKSGRVTVELDSKMDKRIRLKSMGTGTIVGEVSLYLKTQATASVITDEACEIYFLSHENFEKLNKEAPDRAAELHTYVIKLLSDRLAKSNATIHALMQ
;
A
#
# COMPACT_ATOMS: atom_id res chain seq x y z
N MET A 1 35.35 -5.60 12.05
CA MET A 1 34.71 -6.71 12.79
C MET A 1 33.29 -6.23 13.05
N ALA A 2 32.30 -6.75 12.32
CA ALA A 2 30.90 -6.50 12.64
C ALA A 2 30.63 -7.15 13.99
N THR A 3 30.09 -6.41 14.93
CA THR A 3 29.66 -6.92 16.23
C THR A 3 28.42 -7.79 16.02
N LEU A 4 28.29 -8.87 16.81
CA LEU A 4 27.20 -9.84 16.73
C LEU A 4 25.78 -9.24 16.94
N ASP A 5 25.70 -7.93 17.17
CA ASP A 5 24.46 -7.20 17.49
C ASP A 5 23.71 -6.62 16.27
N ASP A 6 24.18 -6.90 15.04
CA ASP A 6 23.68 -6.24 13.84
C ASP A 6 22.71 -7.11 12.99
N PHE A 7 22.24 -8.26 13.47
CA PHE A 7 21.27 -9.07 12.72
C PHE A 7 20.00 -9.33 13.52
N LYS A 8 18.89 -9.41 12.82
CA LYS A 8 17.58 -9.82 13.36
C LYS A 8 17.17 -11.15 12.75
N VAL A 9 16.65 -12.04 13.57
CA VAL A 9 16.10 -13.34 13.13
C VAL A 9 14.58 -13.21 13.07
N LEU A 10 14.02 -13.54 11.92
CA LEU A 10 12.59 -13.49 11.70
C LEU A 10 12.03 -14.90 11.66
N PHE A 11 11.08 -15.20 12.51
CA PHE A 11 10.30 -16.42 12.51
C PHE A 11 8.97 -16.17 11.82
N CYS A 12 8.68 -16.92 10.78
CA CYS A 12 7.43 -16.81 10.04
C CYS A 12 6.66 -18.12 10.14
N ASP A 13 5.33 -18.04 10.28
CA ASP A 13 4.43 -19.20 10.31
C ASP A 13 4.80 -20.25 11.39
N LEU A 14 5.15 -19.79 12.61
CA LEU A 14 5.45 -20.66 13.73
C LEU A 14 4.19 -21.41 14.16
N GLU A 15 4.32 -22.73 14.36
CA GLU A 15 3.28 -23.52 15.02
C GLU A 15 3.06 -22.99 16.44
N PRO A 16 1.78 -22.93 16.93
CA PRO A 16 1.47 -22.36 18.24
C PRO A 16 2.29 -22.97 19.39
N GLN A 17 2.54 -24.28 19.36
CA GLN A 17 3.31 -24.98 20.39
C GLN A 17 4.78 -24.53 20.44
N ILE A 18 5.38 -24.23 19.28
CA ILE A 18 6.75 -23.73 19.19
C ILE A 18 6.82 -22.26 19.62
N PHE A 19 5.80 -21.48 19.26
CA PHE A 19 5.69 -20.10 19.70
C PHE A 19 5.62 -20.01 21.23
N ASP A 20 4.72 -20.79 21.86
CA ASP A 20 4.55 -20.82 23.32
C ASP A 20 5.85 -21.24 24.05
N GLN A 21 6.61 -22.19 23.47
CA GLN A 21 7.88 -22.61 24.03
C GLN A 21 8.94 -21.52 23.97
N PHE A 22 9.06 -20.81 22.85
CA PHE A 22 10.02 -19.72 22.69
C PHE A 22 9.66 -18.52 23.55
N GLU A 23 8.38 -18.22 23.72
CA GLU A 23 7.89 -17.18 24.63
C GLU A 23 8.23 -17.54 26.10
N ALA A 24 7.99 -18.79 26.50
CA ALA A 24 8.30 -19.26 27.85
C ALA A 24 9.81 -19.23 28.16
N GLU A 25 10.67 -19.39 27.15
CA GLU A 25 12.13 -19.29 27.28
C GLU A 25 12.64 -17.82 27.17
N GLY A 26 11.74 -16.85 26.97
CA GLY A 26 12.08 -15.42 26.91
C GLY A 26 12.86 -15.03 25.66
N LEU A 27 12.70 -15.77 24.54
CA LEU A 27 13.34 -15.43 23.28
C LEU A 27 12.72 -14.17 22.63
N PHE A 28 11.44 -13.90 22.91
CA PHE A 28 10.74 -12.73 22.39
C PHE A 28 10.72 -11.63 23.44
N ASP A 29 11.35 -10.50 23.16
CA ASP A 29 11.39 -9.37 24.07
C ASP A 29 10.16 -8.48 23.86
N ASP A 30 9.42 -8.18 24.95
CA ASP A 30 8.19 -7.37 24.95
C ASP A 30 8.40 -5.93 24.43
N ASN A 31 9.65 -5.47 24.31
CA ASN A 31 9.97 -4.09 23.94
C ASN A 31 10.20 -3.87 22.43
N GLY A 32 10.09 -4.91 21.60
CA GLY A 32 10.19 -4.77 20.12
C GLY A 32 11.57 -4.42 19.57
N ASP A 33 12.60 -4.31 20.41
CA ASP A 33 14.00 -4.06 20.03
C ASP A 33 14.84 -5.35 20.05
N GLY A 34 14.20 -6.48 20.27
CA GLY A 34 14.83 -7.80 20.34
C GLY A 34 15.45 -8.25 19.02
N SER A 35 16.44 -9.15 19.14
CA SER A 35 17.10 -9.79 17.97
C SER A 35 16.19 -10.78 17.25
N TYR A 36 15.02 -11.09 17.82
CA TYR A 36 14.06 -12.08 17.31
C TYR A 36 12.70 -11.44 17.08
N LEU A 37 12.11 -11.68 15.93
CA LEU A 37 10.80 -11.15 15.54
C LEU A 37 9.93 -12.30 15.02
N THR A 38 8.63 -12.24 15.30
CA THR A 38 7.67 -13.24 14.82
C THR A 38 6.67 -12.60 13.87
N PHE A 39 6.35 -13.33 12.81
CA PHE A 39 5.38 -12.93 11.79
C PHE A 39 4.41 -14.06 11.51
N LYS A 40 3.18 -13.70 11.24
CA LYS A 40 2.08 -14.62 10.93
C LYS A 40 2.40 -15.55 9.75
N ASP A 41 3.11 -15.03 8.75
CA ASP A 41 3.50 -15.73 7.53
C ASP A 41 4.78 -15.10 6.94
N LEU A 42 5.32 -15.75 5.92
CA LEU A 42 6.54 -15.30 5.24
C LEU A 42 6.36 -13.93 4.57
N ASP A 43 5.17 -13.64 4.04
CA ASP A 43 4.91 -12.38 3.33
C ASP A 43 5.04 -11.19 4.26
N HIS A 44 4.52 -11.28 5.49
CA HIS A 44 4.67 -10.23 6.50
C HIS A 44 6.13 -10.09 6.97
N GLY A 45 6.87 -11.19 7.10
CA GLY A 45 8.30 -11.16 7.42
C GLY A 45 9.13 -10.50 6.33
N MET A 46 8.86 -10.82 5.07
CA MET A 46 9.51 -10.20 3.91
C MET A 46 9.19 -8.71 3.79
N GLU A 47 7.92 -8.34 3.99
CA GLU A 47 7.50 -6.93 3.99
C GLU A 47 8.25 -6.14 5.07
N TRP A 48 8.36 -6.69 6.27
CA TRP A 48 9.14 -6.05 7.34
C TRP A 48 10.60 -5.85 6.94
N CYS A 49 11.25 -6.87 6.32
CA CYS A 49 12.61 -6.74 5.80
C CYS A 49 12.73 -5.63 4.76
N GLU A 50 11.80 -5.60 3.80
CA GLU A 50 11.74 -4.55 2.78
C GLU A 50 11.57 -3.17 3.40
N GLU A 51 10.71 -3.05 4.42
CA GLU A 51 10.51 -1.79 5.15
C GLU A 51 11.78 -1.34 5.90
N GLN A 52 12.55 -2.26 6.51
CA GLN A 52 13.82 -1.88 7.14
C GLN A 52 14.83 -1.39 6.10
N ILE A 53 14.99 -2.11 4.98
CA ILE A 53 15.88 -1.69 3.88
C ILE A 53 15.44 -0.34 3.32
N ILE A 54 14.13 -0.11 3.23
CA ILE A 54 13.55 1.15 2.80
C ILE A 54 13.78 2.24 3.85
N LYS A 55 13.63 1.96 5.13
CA LYS A 55 13.91 2.92 6.22
C LYS A 55 15.38 3.33 6.24
N ASP A 56 16.31 2.39 6.05
CA ASP A 56 17.75 2.68 6.00
C ASP A 56 18.15 3.46 4.75
N LYS A 57 17.45 3.26 3.63
CA LYS A 57 17.68 4.01 2.38
C LYS A 57 16.86 5.29 2.27
N ILE A 58 15.75 5.37 2.99
CA ILE A 58 14.85 6.52 3.05
C ILE A 58 14.88 7.05 4.49
N THR A 59 15.82 7.88 4.80
CA THR A 59 15.69 8.91 5.85
C THR A 59 14.57 9.92 5.48
N ASN A 60 13.50 9.47 4.81
CA ASN A 60 12.54 10.34 4.13
C ASN A 60 11.09 9.94 4.37
N THR A 61 10.62 10.03 5.61
CA THR A 61 9.24 10.48 5.89
C THR A 61 8.95 11.82 5.19
N ASP A 62 9.96 12.61 4.91
CA ASP A 62 9.90 13.84 4.13
C ASP A 62 9.53 13.62 2.66
N ASP A 63 9.99 12.55 1.99
CA ASP A 63 9.73 12.37 0.56
C ASP A 63 8.26 12.03 0.27
N ARG A 64 7.62 11.19 1.08
CA ARG A 64 6.19 10.85 0.90
C ARG A 64 5.28 12.03 1.24
N ALA A 65 5.58 12.76 2.30
CA ALA A 65 4.90 14.01 2.62
C ALA A 65 5.16 15.06 1.53
N HIS A 66 6.31 15.03 0.87
CA HIS A 66 6.65 15.87 -0.26
C HIS A 66 5.82 15.50 -1.51
N GLU A 67 5.64 14.21 -1.82
CA GLU A 67 4.80 13.76 -2.94
C GLU A 67 3.35 14.24 -2.81
N ILE A 68 2.78 14.22 -1.60
CA ILE A 68 1.42 14.75 -1.36
C ILE A 68 1.38 16.26 -1.56
N LYS A 69 2.34 16.99 -1.01
CA LYS A 69 2.43 18.45 -1.20
C LYS A 69 2.60 18.81 -2.67
N LEU A 70 3.37 18.03 -3.42
CA LEU A 70 3.51 18.20 -4.87
C LEU A 70 2.19 17.96 -5.59
N PHE A 71 1.46 16.87 -5.25
CA PHE A 71 0.14 16.59 -5.80
C PHE A 71 -0.83 17.74 -5.51
N GLU A 72 -0.95 18.17 -4.25
CA GLU A 72 -1.83 19.25 -3.83
C GLU A 72 -1.46 20.59 -4.50
N SER A 73 -0.15 20.86 -4.66
CA SER A 73 0.33 22.07 -5.36
C SER A 73 0.04 22.02 -6.86
N GLN A 74 0.30 20.88 -7.49
CA GLN A 74 0.12 20.70 -8.92
C GLN A 74 -1.35 20.68 -9.33
N PHE A 75 -2.22 20.11 -8.49
CA PHE A 75 -3.64 19.88 -8.75
C PHE A 75 -4.58 20.66 -7.83
N SER A 76 -4.11 21.77 -7.26
CA SER A 76 -4.90 22.60 -6.32
C SER A 76 -6.24 23.04 -6.90
N ASP A 77 -6.29 23.39 -8.18
CA ASP A 77 -7.49 23.78 -8.92
C ASP A 77 -8.45 22.60 -9.18
N LEU A 78 -7.93 21.36 -9.16
CA LEU A 78 -8.73 20.15 -9.36
C LEU A 78 -9.27 19.57 -8.05
N LEU A 79 -8.79 20.03 -6.89
CA LEU A 79 -9.24 19.50 -5.59
C LEU A 79 -10.74 19.64 -5.37
N SER A 80 -11.41 20.58 -6.06
CA SER A 80 -12.87 20.73 -6.04
C SER A 80 -13.63 19.54 -6.65
N TYR A 81 -12.98 18.69 -7.45
CA TYR A 81 -13.54 17.45 -7.98
C TYR A 81 -13.33 16.26 -7.05
N PHE A 82 -12.50 16.40 -6.01
CA PHE A 82 -12.16 15.36 -5.06
C PHE A 82 -12.90 15.57 -3.74
N ASP A 83 -13.38 14.49 -3.16
CA ASP A 83 -13.90 14.43 -1.81
C ASP A 83 -12.77 14.06 -0.85
N SER A 84 -12.49 14.89 0.15
CA SER A 84 -11.56 14.51 1.22
C SER A 84 -12.30 13.70 2.26
N GLN A 85 -11.80 12.49 2.54
CA GLN A 85 -12.45 11.54 3.45
C GLN A 85 -11.43 11.00 4.45
N THR A 86 -11.89 10.77 5.69
CA THR A 86 -11.17 9.98 6.68
C THR A 86 -11.84 8.63 6.79
N ILE A 87 -11.07 7.58 6.60
CA ILE A 87 -11.54 6.18 6.61
C ILE A 87 -10.93 5.49 7.82
N GLU A 88 -11.77 4.85 8.62
CA GLU A 88 -11.34 4.09 9.79
C GLU A 88 -10.51 2.86 9.40
N ASN A 89 -9.73 2.37 10.36
CA ASN A 89 -8.98 1.11 10.24
C ASN A 89 -9.90 -0.06 9.88
N ASN A 90 -9.35 -1.05 9.18
CA ASN A 90 -10.04 -2.29 8.78
C ASN A 90 -11.34 -2.05 7.97
N THR A 91 -11.36 -1.00 7.17
CA THR A 91 -12.49 -0.64 6.30
C THR A 91 -12.20 -1.04 4.86
N LYS A 92 -13.09 -1.83 4.26
CA LYS A 92 -13.01 -2.20 2.84
C LYS A 92 -13.46 -1.02 1.97
N ILE A 93 -12.54 -0.36 1.30
CA ILE A 93 -12.81 0.79 0.41
C ILE A 93 -13.14 0.36 -1.03
N ILE A 94 -12.56 -0.77 -1.46
CA ILE A 94 -12.87 -1.42 -2.74
C ILE A 94 -13.16 -2.89 -2.45
N GLU A 95 -14.20 -3.43 -3.05
CA GLU A 95 -14.55 -4.86 -2.97
C GLU A 95 -14.30 -5.54 -4.30
N GLN A 96 -13.57 -6.66 -4.30
CA GLN A 96 -13.34 -7.48 -5.50
C GLN A 96 -14.66 -7.83 -6.18
N GLY A 97 -14.72 -7.68 -7.50
CA GLY A 97 -15.94 -7.92 -8.30
C GLY A 97 -16.95 -6.78 -8.29
N SER A 98 -16.75 -5.71 -7.50
CA SER A 98 -17.62 -4.54 -7.55
C SER A 98 -17.32 -3.65 -8.76
N ASP A 99 -18.29 -2.84 -9.16
CA ASP A 99 -18.11 -1.85 -10.21
C ASP A 99 -17.18 -0.71 -9.72
N PRO A 100 -16.38 -0.09 -10.62
CA PRO A 100 -15.44 0.96 -10.26
C PRO A 100 -16.19 2.20 -9.74
N LYS A 101 -15.92 2.56 -8.49
CA LYS A 101 -16.50 3.77 -7.86
C LYS A 101 -15.72 5.03 -8.20
N GLY A 102 -14.42 4.92 -8.44
CA GLY A 102 -13.53 6.03 -8.73
C GLY A 102 -12.08 5.75 -8.36
N LEU A 103 -11.29 6.82 -8.24
CA LEU A 103 -9.89 6.79 -7.81
C LEU A 103 -9.79 7.20 -6.35
N TYR A 104 -8.97 6.50 -5.59
CA TYR A 104 -8.63 6.79 -4.21
C TYR A 104 -7.15 7.13 -4.13
N PHE A 105 -6.82 8.37 -3.82
CA PHE A 105 -5.46 8.81 -3.58
C PHE A 105 -5.20 8.82 -2.07
N ILE A 106 -4.22 8.04 -1.62
CA ILE A 106 -3.91 7.87 -0.19
C ILE A 106 -3.05 9.04 0.28
N LYS A 107 -3.66 9.96 1.04
CA LYS A 107 -2.99 11.12 1.64
C LYS A 107 -2.12 10.75 2.82
N SER A 108 -2.68 9.92 3.71
CA SER A 108 -1.99 9.37 4.87
C SER A 108 -2.56 8.00 5.21
N GLY A 109 -1.77 7.19 5.89
CA GLY A 109 -2.14 5.83 6.27
C GLY A 109 -1.68 4.80 5.24
N ARG A 110 -2.22 3.59 5.41
CA ARG A 110 -1.83 2.40 4.65
C ARG A 110 -3.04 1.57 4.30
N VAL A 111 -3.01 0.96 3.11
CA VAL A 111 -4.04 0.04 2.63
C VAL A 111 -3.39 -1.26 2.15
N THR A 112 -4.09 -2.37 2.31
CA THR A 112 -3.70 -3.67 1.77
C THR A 112 -4.62 -4.06 0.60
N VAL A 113 -4.00 -4.56 -0.47
CA VAL A 113 -4.69 -5.14 -1.62
C VAL A 113 -4.75 -6.65 -1.44
N GLU A 114 -5.96 -7.21 -1.46
CA GLU A 114 -6.21 -8.64 -1.22
C GLU A 114 -7.04 -9.26 -2.35
N LEU A 115 -6.73 -10.54 -2.65
CA LEU A 115 -7.59 -11.39 -3.49
C LEU A 115 -8.44 -12.30 -2.61
N ASP A 116 -9.73 -12.33 -2.87
CA ASP A 116 -10.62 -13.33 -2.32
C ASP A 116 -10.43 -14.65 -3.10
N SER A 117 -9.87 -15.67 -2.44
CA SER A 117 -9.66 -16.98 -3.03
C SER A 117 -10.92 -17.84 -2.88
N LYS A 118 -11.16 -18.76 -3.84
CA LYS A 118 -12.26 -19.70 -3.83
C LYS A 118 -12.31 -20.66 -2.62
N MET A 119 -11.29 -20.64 -1.76
CA MET A 119 -11.18 -21.48 -0.56
C MET A 119 -11.34 -20.69 0.75
N ASP A 120 -12.04 -19.55 0.74
CA ASP A 120 -12.18 -18.66 1.92
C ASP A 120 -10.83 -18.14 2.48
N LYS A 121 -9.75 -18.28 1.73
CA LYS A 121 -8.46 -17.70 2.07
C LYS A 121 -8.28 -16.38 1.34
N ARG A 122 -7.99 -15.32 2.09
CA ARG A 122 -7.56 -14.04 1.53
C ARG A 122 -6.07 -14.12 1.23
N ILE A 123 -5.71 -13.77 0.01
CA ILE A 123 -4.32 -13.69 -0.42
C ILE A 123 -3.94 -12.22 -0.45
N ARG A 124 -3.06 -11.82 0.44
CA ARG A 124 -2.49 -10.49 0.44
C ARG A 124 -1.56 -10.35 -0.76
N LEU A 125 -1.85 -9.39 -1.62
CA LEU A 125 -1.02 -9.11 -2.79
C LEU A 125 0.05 -8.06 -2.50
N LYS A 126 -0.35 -6.97 -1.84
CA LYS A 126 0.53 -5.82 -1.63
C LYS A 126 -0.04 -4.88 -0.58
N SER A 127 0.85 -4.27 0.20
CA SER A 127 0.55 -3.09 1.01
C SER A 127 0.96 -1.81 0.29
N MET A 128 0.17 -0.76 0.44
CA MET A 128 0.35 0.52 -0.25
C MET A 128 0.10 1.66 0.74
N GLY A 129 1.03 2.60 0.80
CA GLY A 129 0.98 3.73 1.73
C GLY A 129 0.69 5.07 1.07
N THR A 130 0.98 6.11 1.81
CA THR A 130 0.90 7.52 1.43
C THR A 130 1.51 7.79 0.04
N GLY A 131 0.85 8.64 -0.76
CA GLY A 131 1.30 9.00 -2.12
C GLY A 131 0.89 7.99 -3.20
N THR A 132 0.18 6.91 -2.86
CA THR A 132 -0.28 5.92 -3.84
C THR A 132 -1.73 6.11 -4.24
N ILE A 133 -2.10 5.49 -5.39
CA ILE A 133 -3.46 5.49 -5.92
C ILE A 133 -3.96 4.05 -5.97
N VAL A 134 -5.25 3.85 -5.65
CA VAL A 134 -5.98 2.59 -5.84
C VAL A 134 -7.32 2.83 -6.54
N GLY A 135 -7.85 1.78 -7.19
CA GLY A 135 -9.07 1.85 -7.99
C GLY A 135 -8.85 2.23 -9.45
N GLU A 136 -7.62 2.59 -9.82
CA GLU A 136 -7.24 3.01 -11.17
C GLU A 136 -7.45 1.91 -12.21
N VAL A 137 -7.11 0.67 -11.88
CA VAL A 137 -7.18 -0.45 -12.83
C VAL A 137 -8.61 -0.63 -13.34
N SER A 138 -9.57 -0.76 -12.42
CA SER A 138 -10.97 -0.94 -12.78
C SER A 138 -11.57 0.28 -13.46
N LEU A 139 -11.18 1.49 -13.04
CA LEU A 139 -11.68 2.72 -13.65
C LEU A 139 -11.21 2.88 -15.10
N TYR A 140 -9.92 2.72 -15.36
CA TYR A 140 -9.36 2.90 -16.71
C TYR A 140 -9.70 1.74 -17.66
N LEU A 141 -9.71 0.50 -17.17
CA LEU A 141 -10.09 -0.66 -17.98
C LEU A 141 -11.60 -0.82 -18.14
N LYS A 142 -12.41 -0.06 -17.38
CA LYS A 142 -13.88 -0.17 -17.33
C LYS A 142 -14.33 -1.61 -17.01
N THR A 143 -13.65 -2.22 -16.04
CA THR A 143 -13.92 -3.58 -15.57
C THR A 143 -14.25 -3.55 -14.08
N GLN A 144 -14.81 -4.62 -13.57
CA GLN A 144 -14.98 -4.81 -12.13
C GLN A 144 -13.64 -4.84 -11.42
N ALA A 145 -13.64 -4.50 -10.13
CA ALA A 145 -12.45 -4.50 -9.29
C ALA A 145 -11.82 -5.90 -9.24
N THR A 146 -10.54 -5.98 -9.58
CA THR A 146 -9.81 -7.26 -9.64
C THR A 146 -9.38 -7.76 -8.27
N ALA A 147 -9.36 -6.89 -7.26
CA ALA A 147 -8.96 -7.19 -5.89
C ALA A 147 -9.74 -6.30 -4.91
N SER A 148 -9.81 -6.72 -3.66
CA SER A 148 -10.31 -5.89 -2.55
C SER A 148 -9.20 -4.99 -2.03
N VAL A 149 -9.55 -3.80 -1.52
CA VAL A 149 -8.61 -2.88 -0.85
C VAL A 149 -9.17 -2.54 0.52
N ILE A 150 -8.38 -2.76 1.55
CA ILE A 150 -8.75 -2.61 2.95
C ILE A 150 -7.74 -1.69 3.64
N THR A 151 -8.21 -0.81 4.52
CA THR A 151 -7.33 0.05 5.30
C THR A 151 -6.68 -0.73 6.44
N ASP A 152 -5.35 -0.63 6.57
CA ASP A 152 -4.58 -1.25 7.67
C ASP A 152 -4.52 -0.35 8.91
N GLU A 153 -4.81 0.92 8.73
CA GLU A 153 -4.87 1.96 9.77
C GLU A 153 -5.85 3.06 9.31
N ALA A 154 -6.14 4.03 10.17
CA ALA A 154 -6.94 5.18 9.75
C ALA A 154 -6.25 5.93 8.61
N CYS A 155 -6.97 6.14 7.51
CA CYS A 155 -6.45 6.75 6.30
C CYS A 155 -7.16 8.07 6.00
N GLU A 156 -6.39 9.10 5.61
CA GLU A 156 -6.95 10.25 4.89
C GLU A 156 -6.78 10.00 3.39
N ILE A 157 -7.84 10.21 2.64
CA ILE A 157 -7.85 10.00 1.19
C ILE A 157 -8.48 11.18 0.45
N TYR A 158 -8.03 11.39 -0.78
CA TYR A 158 -8.77 12.13 -1.79
C TYR A 158 -9.49 11.14 -2.71
N PHE A 159 -10.80 11.21 -2.75
CA PHE A 159 -11.64 10.36 -3.57
C PHE A 159 -12.17 11.13 -4.78
N LEU A 160 -11.81 10.69 -5.98
CA LEU A 160 -12.37 11.17 -7.24
C LEU A 160 -13.40 10.15 -7.73
N SER A 161 -14.68 10.43 -7.54
CA SER A 161 -15.75 9.55 -7.98
C SER A 161 -15.75 9.38 -9.50
N HIS A 162 -16.36 8.30 -10.00
CA HIS A 162 -16.52 8.08 -11.45
C HIS A 162 -17.26 9.26 -12.13
N GLU A 163 -18.29 9.78 -11.48
CA GLU A 163 -19.02 10.94 -11.96
C GLU A 163 -18.15 12.19 -12.07
N ASN A 164 -17.40 12.52 -11.00
CA ASN A 164 -16.48 13.66 -10.98
C ASN A 164 -15.31 13.47 -11.95
N PHE A 165 -14.85 12.23 -12.15
CA PHE A 165 -13.83 11.91 -13.16
C PHE A 165 -14.34 12.21 -14.59
N GLU A 166 -15.56 11.79 -14.92
CA GLU A 166 -16.18 12.11 -16.22
C GLU A 166 -16.46 13.61 -16.38
N LYS A 167 -16.87 14.28 -15.28
CA LYS A 167 -17.09 15.71 -15.26
C LYS A 167 -15.78 16.48 -15.51
N LEU A 168 -14.70 16.11 -14.82
CA LEU A 168 -13.37 16.68 -15.00
C LEU A 168 -12.89 16.55 -16.45
N ASN A 169 -13.05 15.36 -17.06
CA ASN A 169 -12.67 15.13 -18.47
C ASN A 169 -13.43 16.05 -19.45
N LYS A 170 -14.66 16.43 -19.12
CA LYS A 170 -15.49 17.31 -19.98
C LYS A 170 -15.23 18.79 -19.74
N GLU A 171 -15.09 19.21 -18.49
CA GLU A 171 -15.02 20.62 -18.10
C GLU A 171 -13.59 21.17 -18.17
N ALA A 172 -12.57 20.35 -17.90
CA ALA A 172 -11.17 20.74 -17.88
C ALA A 172 -10.26 19.69 -18.56
N PRO A 173 -10.41 19.42 -19.87
CA PRO A 173 -9.75 18.31 -20.55
C PRO A 173 -8.21 18.40 -20.49
N ASP A 174 -7.63 19.60 -20.56
CA ASP A 174 -6.17 19.78 -20.50
C ASP A 174 -5.65 19.38 -19.10
N ARG A 175 -6.36 19.79 -18.05
CA ARG A 175 -6.02 19.45 -16.66
C ARG A 175 -6.27 17.97 -16.37
N ALA A 176 -7.33 17.40 -16.95
CA ALA A 176 -7.59 15.97 -16.90
C ALA A 176 -6.42 15.19 -17.53
N ALA A 177 -5.90 15.63 -18.68
CA ALA A 177 -4.75 15.01 -19.34
C ALA A 177 -3.48 15.05 -18.48
N GLU A 178 -3.26 16.13 -17.72
CA GLU A 178 -2.16 16.20 -16.75
C GLU A 178 -2.34 15.21 -15.59
N LEU A 179 -3.55 15.09 -15.05
CA LEU A 179 -3.88 14.10 -14.02
C LEU A 179 -3.69 12.67 -14.55
N HIS A 180 -4.14 12.36 -15.77
CA HIS A 180 -3.90 11.07 -16.40
C HIS A 180 -2.41 10.78 -16.54
N THR A 181 -1.62 11.77 -16.97
CA THR A 181 -0.16 11.65 -17.08
C THR A 181 0.49 11.35 -15.74
N TYR A 182 0.02 11.99 -14.67
CA TYR A 182 0.48 11.73 -13.30
C TYR A 182 0.17 10.28 -12.88
N VAL A 183 -1.07 9.82 -13.09
CA VAL A 183 -1.47 8.43 -12.80
C VAL A 183 -0.63 7.43 -13.59
N ILE A 184 -0.40 7.68 -14.88
CA ILE A 184 0.43 6.81 -15.74
C ILE A 184 1.85 6.71 -15.18
N LYS A 185 2.46 7.81 -14.74
CA LYS A 185 3.79 7.78 -14.12
C LYS A 185 3.82 6.92 -12.87
N LEU A 186 2.85 7.08 -11.95
CA LEU A 186 2.76 6.25 -10.75
C LEU A 186 2.61 4.75 -11.08
N LEU A 187 1.80 4.42 -12.09
CA LEU A 187 1.63 3.02 -12.53
C LEU A 187 2.91 2.48 -13.19
N SER A 188 3.59 3.28 -13.99
CA SER A 188 4.85 2.91 -14.64
C SER A 188 5.95 2.64 -13.61
N ASP A 189 6.08 3.49 -12.60
CA ASP A 189 7.04 3.30 -11.51
C ASP A 189 6.73 2.04 -10.70
N ARG A 190 5.43 1.79 -10.43
CA ARG A 190 4.96 0.57 -9.77
C ARG A 190 5.32 -0.69 -10.56
N LEU A 191 5.08 -0.66 -11.87
CA LEU A 191 5.41 -1.77 -12.77
C LEU A 191 6.93 -2.01 -12.84
N ALA A 192 7.73 -0.95 -12.96
CA ALA A 192 9.18 -1.05 -12.98
C ALA A 192 9.74 -1.67 -11.69
N LYS A 193 9.22 -1.26 -10.52
CA LYS A 193 9.59 -1.85 -9.22
C LYS A 193 9.20 -3.32 -9.15
N SER A 194 7.98 -3.68 -9.58
CA SER A 194 7.51 -5.07 -9.62
C SER A 194 8.41 -5.95 -10.49
N ASN A 195 8.77 -5.47 -11.69
CA ASN A 195 9.66 -6.19 -12.59
C ASN A 195 11.07 -6.37 -11.98
N ALA A 196 11.60 -5.36 -11.29
CA ALA A 196 12.89 -5.45 -10.62
C ALA A 196 12.86 -6.51 -9.49
N THR A 197 11.77 -6.56 -8.72
CA THR A 197 11.59 -7.59 -7.68
C THR A 197 11.54 -8.99 -8.28
N ILE A 198 10.76 -9.20 -9.35
CA ILE A 198 10.70 -10.49 -10.05
C ILE A 198 12.09 -10.91 -10.55
N HIS A 199 12.82 -9.99 -11.16
CA HIS A 199 14.16 -10.27 -11.67
C HIS A 199 15.13 -10.67 -10.54
N ALA A 200 15.04 -10.01 -9.37
CA ALA A 200 15.87 -10.34 -8.20
C ALA A 200 15.55 -11.72 -7.61
N LEU A 201 14.28 -12.15 -7.69
CA LEU A 201 13.86 -13.49 -7.21
C LEU A 201 14.24 -14.65 -8.17
N MET A 202 14.62 -14.32 -9.41
CA MET A 202 15.01 -15.32 -10.43
C MET A 202 16.53 -15.57 -10.51
N GLN A 203 17.32 -14.84 -9.71
CA GLN A 203 18.78 -14.99 -9.61
C GLN A 203 19.17 -15.83 -8.38
#